data_917fc982a804e28238d2b9aa38286616
#
_entry.id   917fc982a804e28238d2b9aa38286616
#
_cell.length_a   1.000
_cell.length_b   1.000
_cell.length_c   1.000
_cell.angle_alpha   90.00
_cell.angle_beta   90.00
_cell.angle_gamma   90.00
#
_symmetry.space_group_name_H-M   'P 1'
#
loop_
_entity.id
_entity.type
_entity.pdbx_description
1 polymer ?
#
loop_
_entity_poly.entity_id
_entity_poly.type
_entity_poly.pdbx_seq_one_letter_code
_entity_poly.pdbx_strand_id
1 'polypeptide(L)'
;MCLVESKGAPKPLASCAFPAMPGQQIFTESPVVAKAREGVMEFLLMNHPLDCPICDWGGECDLQDQSMRYGKDRSRFHETSGKRAVEDKYLGPLVKTVMTRCI
;
A
#
# COMPACT_ATOMS: atom_id res chain seq x y z
N MET A 1 3.48 4.75 -2.09
CA MET A 1 2.86 5.76 -2.98
C MET A 1 3.82 6.87 -3.39
N CYS A 2 4.93 7.04 -2.71
CA CYS A 2 5.95 8.06 -3.03
C CYS A 2 6.87 7.73 -4.23
N LEU A 3 6.58 6.70 -5.01
CA LEU A 3 7.38 6.40 -6.20
C LEU A 3 7.16 7.43 -7.30
N VAL A 4 8.26 7.91 -7.85
CA VAL A 4 8.32 8.89 -8.94
C VAL A 4 9.35 8.46 -9.99
N GLU A 5 9.22 8.95 -11.20
CA GLU A 5 10.22 8.80 -12.24
C GLU A 5 11.08 10.06 -12.30
N SER A 6 12.40 9.89 -12.31
CA SER A 6 13.35 10.98 -12.54
C SER A 6 13.98 10.79 -13.91
N LYS A 7 14.06 11.86 -14.68
CA LYS A 7 14.69 11.83 -16.01
C LYS A 7 16.12 11.31 -15.91
N GLY A 8 16.42 10.28 -16.68
CA GLY A 8 17.73 9.62 -16.68
C GLY A 8 17.94 8.55 -15.63
N ALA A 9 16.99 8.35 -14.71
CA ALA A 9 17.05 7.23 -13.76
C ALA A 9 16.55 5.93 -14.42
N PRO A 10 17.22 4.79 -14.22
CA PRO A 10 16.84 3.51 -14.84
C PRO A 10 15.59 2.87 -14.22
N LYS A 11 15.15 3.35 -13.06
CA LYS A 11 14.01 2.80 -12.31
C LYS A 11 13.33 3.91 -11.49
N PRO A 12 12.05 3.73 -11.09
CA PRO A 12 11.36 4.63 -10.18
C PRO A 12 12.11 4.80 -8.86
N LEU A 13 12.08 6.02 -8.34
CA LEU A 13 12.73 6.42 -7.09
C LEU A 13 11.67 6.73 -6.02
N ALA A 14 12.02 6.50 -4.76
CA ALA A 14 11.20 6.90 -3.62
C ALA A 14 11.44 8.39 -3.31
N SER A 15 10.49 9.26 -3.62
CA SER A 15 10.65 10.71 -3.41
C SER A 15 10.85 11.11 -1.94
N CYS A 16 10.39 10.28 -1.01
CA CYS A 16 10.60 10.51 0.43
C CYS A 16 12.02 10.20 0.92
N ALA A 17 12.81 9.45 0.13
CA ALA A 17 14.17 9.02 0.50
C ALA A 17 15.25 9.50 -0.45
N PHE A 18 14.90 10.21 -1.52
CA PHE A 18 15.84 10.70 -2.52
C PHE A 18 16.05 12.21 -2.37
N PRO A 19 17.29 12.69 -2.36
CA PRO A 19 17.58 14.11 -2.23
C PRO A 19 17.13 14.87 -3.47
N ALA A 20 16.56 16.06 -3.25
CA ALA A 20 16.24 16.97 -4.33
C ALA A 20 17.54 17.64 -4.84
N MET A 21 17.74 17.65 -6.16
CA MET A 21 18.92 18.21 -6.80
C MET A 21 18.53 19.29 -7.81
N PRO A 22 19.35 20.34 -7.98
CA PRO A 22 19.10 21.37 -8.99
C PRO A 22 18.99 20.77 -10.40
N GLY A 23 17.99 21.23 -11.17
CA GLY A 23 17.77 20.76 -12.54
C GLY A 23 17.12 19.38 -12.68
N GLN A 24 16.76 18.72 -11.60
CA GLN A 24 16.09 17.44 -11.61
C GLN A 24 14.67 17.58 -12.22
N GLN A 25 14.33 16.68 -13.15
CA GLN A 25 13.01 16.60 -13.75
C GLN A 25 12.29 15.35 -13.22
N ILE A 26 11.17 15.59 -12.55
CA ILE A 26 10.39 14.52 -11.88
C ILE A 26 9.04 14.36 -12.56
N PHE A 27 8.67 13.12 -12.84
CA PHE A 27 7.35 12.75 -13.38
C PHE A 27 6.59 11.92 -12.34
N THR A 28 5.41 12.38 -12.00
CA THR A 28 4.57 11.77 -10.96
C THR A 28 3.47 10.87 -11.52
N GLU A 29 3.16 10.98 -12.81
CA GLU A 29 2.04 10.29 -13.46
C GLU A 29 2.44 9.57 -14.75
N SER A 30 3.71 9.20 -14.89
CA SER A 30 4.15 8.41 -16.03
C SER A 30 3.62 6.98 -15.96
N PRO A 31 3.50 6.27 -17.10
CA PRO A 31 3.09 4.86 -17.13
C PRO A 31 3.96 3.95 -16.25
N VAL A 32 5.25 4.26 -16.15
CA VAL A 32 6.19 3.53 -15.30
C VAL A 32 5.86 3.71 -13.82
N VAL A 33 5.56 4.94 -13.42
CA VAL A 33 5.15 5.26 -12.03
C VAL A 33 3.81 4.64 -11.70
N ALA A 34 2.82 4.72 -12.61
CA ALA A 34 1.51 4.12 -12.42
C ALA A 34 1.63 2.60 -12.17
N LYS A 35 2.39 1.90 -13.01
CA LYS A 35 2.64 0.46 -12.86
C LYS A 35 3.39 0.12 -11.56
N ALA A 36 4.35 0.94 -11.17
CA ALA A 36 5.10 0.74 -9.93
C ALA A 36 4.21 0.90 -8.70
N ARG A 37 3.35 1.92 -8.65
CA ARG A 37 2.40 2.15 -7.56
C ARG A 37 1.34 1.04 -7.48
N GLU A 38 0.84 0.59 -8.63
CA GLU A 38 -0.06 -0.56 -8.71
C GLU A 38 0.59 -1.80 -8.08
N GLY A 39 1.85 -2.10 -8.39
CA GLY A 39 2.59 -3.20 -7.80
C GLY A 39 2.78 -3.06 -6.28
N VAL A 40 3.00 -1.85 -5.77
CA VAL A 40 3.07 -1.59 -4.32
C VAL A 40 1.72 -1.86 -3.66
N MET A 41 0.62 -1.42 -4.26
CA MET A 41 -0.72 -1.70 -3.73
C MET A 41 -1.04 -3.19 -3.72
N GLU A 42 -0.72 -3.90 -4.79
CA GLU A 42 -0.88 -5.34 -4.87
C GLU A 42 -0.10 -6.07 -3.76
N PHE A 43 1.12 -5.63 -3.49
CA PHE A 43 1.95 -6.17 -2.41
C PHE A 43 1.35 -5.93 -1.03
N LEU A 44 0.88 -4.72 -0.75
CA LEU A 44 0.25 -4.36 0.53
C LEU A 44 -1.05 -5.15 0.76
N LEU A 45 -1.86 -5.31 -0.28
CA LEU A 45 -3.15 -5.99 -0.19
C LEU A 45 -3.04 -7.52 -0.19
N MET A 46 -1.91 -8.09 -0.59
CA MET A 46 -1.71 -9.53 -0.69
C MET A 46 -1.98 -10.26 0.63
N ASN A 47 -1.51 -9.71 1.74
CA ASN A 47 -1.68 -10.29 3.07
C ASN A 47 -2.69 -9.55 3.96
N HIS A 48 -3.22 -8.43 3.49
CA HIS A 48 -4.21 -7.67 4.25
C HIS A 48 -5.55 -8.39 4.26
N PRO A 49 -6.23 -8.57 5.43
CA PRO A 49 -7.51 -9.26 5.49
C PRO A 49 -8.63 -8.43 4.84
N LEU A 50 -9.63 -9.12 4.29
CA LEU A 50 -10.81 -8.49 3.69
C LEU A 50 -11.88 -8.17 4.75
N ASP A 51 -11.49 -7.47 5.79
CA ASP A 51 -12.29 -7.19 6.99
C ASP A 51 -12.83 -5.76 7.05
N CYS A 52 -12.82 -5.01 5.96
CA CYS A 52 -13.27 -3.61 5.95
C CYS A 52 -14.63 -3.38 6.60
N PRO A 53 -15.65 -4.23 6.39
CA PRO A 53 -16.95 -4.03 7.01
C PRO A 53 -16.98 -4.11 8.55
N ILE A 54 -16.00 -4.76 9.15
CA ILE A 54 -15.86 -4.93 10.61
C ILE A 54 -14.59 -4.28 11.16
N CYS A 55 -13.91 -3.50 10.34
CA CYS A 55 -12.69 -2.79 10.74
C CYS A 55 -13.05 -1.39 11.25
N ASP A 56 -12.48 -0.98 12.38
CA ASP A 56 -12.73 0.33 12.98
C ASP A 56 -12.28 1.49 12.08
N TRP A 57 -11.31 1.26 11.19
CA TRP A 57 -10.83 2.20 10.19
C TRP A 57 -11.61 2.18 8.86
N GLY A 58 -12.60 1.32 8.73
CA GLY A 58 -13.41 1.23 7.50
C GLY A 58 -14.09 2.56 7.18
N GLY A 59 -13.83 3.10 5.99
CA GLY A 59 -14.37 4.38 5.53
C GLY A 59 -13.46 5.61 5.75
N GLU A 60 -12.43 5.51 6.58
CA GLU A 60 -11.42 6.55 6.81
C GLU A 60 -9.98 6.00 6.74
N CYS A 61 -9.79 4.98 5.94
CA CYS A 61 -8.56 4.20 5.85
C CYS A 61 -7.73 4.63 4.63
N ASP A 62 -6.49 5.08 4.88
CA ASP A 62 -5.55 5.46 3.82
C ASP A 62 -5.27 4.31 2.84
N LEU A 63 -5.27 3.06 3.31
CA LEU A 63 -5.10 1.91 2.42
C LEU A 63 -6.26 1.76 1.44
N GLN A 64 -7.50 1.96 1.90
CA GLN A 64 -8.67 1.96 1.01
C GLN A 64 -8.56 3.07 -0.04
N ASP A 65 -8.26 4.30 0.36
CA ASP A 65 -8.15 5.45 -0.53
C ASP A 65 -7.04 5.27 -1.56
N GLN A 66 -5.86 4.81 -1.12
CA GLN A 66 -4.74 4.55 -2.00
C GLN A 66 -5.02 3.37 -2.95
N SER A 67 -5.73 2.34 -2.47
CA SER A 67 -6.14 1.19 -3.28
C SER A 67 -7.12 1.59 -4.38
N MET A 68 -8.10 2.44 -4.06
CA MET A 68 -9.05 2.96 -5.06
C MET A 68 -8.37 3.83 -6.11
N ARG A 69 -7.34 4.58 -5.72
CA ARG A 69 -6.64 5.50 -6.63
C ARG A 69 -5.59 4.82 -7.51
N TYR A 70 -4.85 3.86 -6.98
CA TYR A 70 -3.65 3.29 -7.61
C TYR A 70 -3.68 1.77 -7.76
N GLY A 71 -4.63 1.10 -7.13
CA GLY A 71 -4.77 -0.35 -7.18
C GLY A 71 -5.54 -0.84 -8.41
N LYS A 72 -5.71 -2.15 -8.50
CA LYS A 72 -6.57 -2.82 -9.46
C LYS A 72 -7.88 -3.27 -8.83
N ASP A 73 -8.88 -3.46 -9.68
CA ASP A 73 -10.20 -3.99 -9.34
C ASP A 73 -10.18 -5.48 -8.93
N ARG A 74 -9.09 -6.18 -9.20
CA ARG A 74 -8.93 -7.61 -8.91
C ARG A 74 -7.53 -7.97 -8.48
N SER A 75 -7.42 -8.96 -7.59
CA SER A 75 -6.15 -9.54 -7.19
C SER A 75 -5.69 -10.62 -8.16
N ARG A 76 -4.38 -10.72 -8.38
CA ARG A 76 -3.73 -11.88 -9.02
C ARG A 76 -3.37 -12.96 -8.00
N PHE A 77 -3.52 -12.67 -6.72
CA PHE A 77 -3.23 -13.60 -5.62
C PHE A 77 -4.48 -14.41 -5.32
N HIS A 78 -4.44 -15.71 -5.61
CA HIS A 78 -5.58 -16.61 -5.52
C HIS A 78 -5.64 -17.42 -4.23
N GLU A 79 -4.55 -17.43 -3.47
CA GLU A 79 -4.47 -18.17 -2.23
C GLU A 79 -5.05 -17.38 -1.06
N THR A 80 -6.31 -17.63 -0.75
CA THR A 80 -7.02 -16.96 0.35
C THR A 80 -6.65 -17.51 1.73
N SER A 81 -6.23 -18.79 1.81
CA SER A 81 -5.79 -19.43 3.05
C SER A 81 -4.37 -19.05 3.48
N GLY A 82 -3.55 -18.54 2.56
CA GLY A 82 -2.17 -18.14 2.79
C GLY A 82 -1.97 -16.72 3.28
N LYS A 83 -3.03 -15.98 3.60
CA LYS A 83 -2.90 -14.64 4.19
C LYS A 83 -2.21 -14.73 5.55
N ARG A 84 -1.33 -13.75 5.81
CA ARG A 84 -0.57 -13.68 7.04
C ARG A 84 -1.47 -13.80 8.27
N ALA A 85 -1.23 -14.83 9.07
CA ALA A 85 -1.87 -15.02 10.38
C ALA A 85 -0.96 -14.45 11.47
N VAL A 86 -1.46 -13.51 12.24
CA VAL A 86 -0.80 -12.94 13.42
C VAL A 86 -1.79 -12.97 14.57
N GLU A 87 -1.33 -13.39 15.73
CA GLU A 87 -2.15 -13.48 16.93
C GLU A 87 -2.63 -12.09 17.37
N ASP A 88 -3.93 -11.99 17.64
CA ASP A 88 -4.53 -10.81 18.26
C ASP A 88 -4.07 -10.66 19.69
N LYS A 89 -3.88 -9.45 20.16
CA LYS A 89 -3.44 -9.18 21.53
C LYS A 89 -4.42 -8.32 22.30
N TYR A 90 -4.62 -8.69 23.54
CA TYR A 90 -5.38 -7.87 24.50
C TYR A 90 -4.44 -6.88 25.19
N LEU A 91 -4.76 -5.59 25.10
CA LEU A 91 -4.04 -4.49 25.77
C LEU A 91 -4.70 -4.07 27.08
N GLY A 92 -5.58 -4.88 27.60
CA GLY A 92 -6.36 -4.64 28.80
C GLY A 92 -7.79 -5.13 28.65
N PRO A 93 -8.67 -4.87 29.65
CA PRO A 93 -10.03 -5.40 29.64
C PRO A 93 -10.93 -4.80 28.55
N LEU A 94 -10.58 -3.63 28.01
CA LEU A 94 -11.42 -2.88 27.07
C LEU A 94 -10.87 -2.81 25.66
N VAL A 95 -9.59 -3.15 25.44
CA VAL A 95 -8.93 -2.96 24.14
C VAL A 95 -8.32 -4.26 23.65
N LYS A 96 -8.70 -4.65 22.43
CA LYS A 96 -8.12 -5.76 21.68
C LYS A 96 -7.52 -5.22 20.38
N THR A 97 -6.29 -5.62 20.06
CA THR A 97 -5.67 -5.33 18.77
C THR A 97 -5.90 -6.47 17.79
N VAL A 98 -6.20 -6.11 16.54
CA VAL A 98 -6.26 -7.07 15.43
C VAL A 98 -5.05 -6.83 14.54
N MET A 99 -3.97 -7.54 14.83
CA MET A 99 -2.64 -7.29 14.23
C MET A 99 -2.59 -7.55 12.73
N THR A 100 -3.46 -8.42 12.20
CA THR A 100 -3.53 -8.70 10.76
C THR A 100 -4.03 -7.52 9.94
N ARG A 101 -4.74 -6.58 10.56
CA ARG A 101 -5.27 -5.36 9.92
C ARG A 101 -4.27 -4.21 9.88
N CYS A 102 -3.12 -4.36 10.52
CA CYS A 102 -2.05 -3.37 10.49
C CYS A 102 -1.49 -3.22 9.07
N ILE A 103 -1.25 -1.97 8.66
CA ILE A 103 -0.70 -1.60 7.36
C ILE A 103 0.82 -1.39 7.49
#